data_d584337c315b626b84423b2b3f2e8c0e
#
_entry.id   d584337c315b626b84423b2b3f2e8c0e
#
_cell.length_a   1.000
_cell.length_b   1.000
_cell.length_c   1.000
_cell.angle_alpha   90.00
_cell.angle_beta   90.00
_cell.angle_gamma   90.00
#
_symmetry.space_group_name_H-M   'P 1'
#
loop_
_entity.id
_entity.type
_entity.pdbx_description
1 polymer ?
#
loop_
_entity_poly.entity_id
_entity_poly.type
_entity_poly.pdbx_seq_one_letter_code
_entity_poly.pdbx_strand_id
1 'polypeptide(L)'
;MRWCVSHRADPAAARLADRHYNRQKIGSPQFAPTGSCCVFVTDCGRAFWVTSNPLAEWVKHAWAGAWVCSAFRSEGAGVASELIREAVAATRAHYGDPPALGMVTFVDRSKVRPTMVRGREVWDWTYRRAGFVDVGETKGGLLALQLLPDAMPPPQAALPRSMHGSPLFDFGVGG
;
A
#
# COMPACT_ATOMS: atom_id res chain seq x y z
N MET A 1 -9.77 0.93 12.08
CA MET A 1 -9.04 1.65 10.99
C MET A 1 -7.79 2.28 11.56
N ARG A 2 -6.63 1.88 11.09
CA ARG A 2 -5.29 2.36 11.53
C ARG A 2 -4.64 3.31 10.51
N TRP A 3 -5.25 3.44 9.33
CA TRP A 3 -4.75 4.24 8.22
C TRP A 3 -5.28 5.66 8.27
N CYS A 4 -4.38 6.60 8.03
CA CYS A 4 -4.68 8.02 7.84
C CYS A 4 -4.42 8.40 6.39
N VAL A 5 -5.23 9.32 5.85
CA VAL A 5 -5.03 9.88 4.51
C VAL A 5 -3.67 10.58 4.46
N SER A 6 -2.93 10.35 3.39
CA SER A 6 -1.60 10.90 3.17
C SER A 6 -1.43 11.33 1.70
N HIS A 7 -0.20 11.66 1.31
CA HIS A 7 0.12 12.10 -0.04
C HIS A 7 1.49 11.58 -0.48
N ARG A 8 1.74 11.61 -1.81
CA ARG A 8 2.92 11.03 -2.46
C ARG A 8 4.28 11.62 -2.06
N ALA A 9 4.30 12.72 -1.32
CA ALA A 9 5.50 13.39 -0.82
C ALA A 9 5.53 13.46 0.71
N ASP A 10 4.76 12.63 1.42
CA ASP A 10 4.74 12.59 2.88
C ASP A 10 6.10 12.14 3.44
N PRO A 11 6.79 12.94 4.26
CA PRO A 11 8.10 12.59 4.79
C PRO A 11 8.12 11.31 5.64
N ALA A 12 7.02 11.01 6.36
CA ALA A 12 6.93 9.78 7.15
C ALA A 12 6.85 8.54 6.25
N ALA A 13 6.02 8.61 5.19
CA ALA A 13 5.93 7.56 4.19
C ALA A 13 7.19 7.45 3.34
N ALA A 14 7.82 8.57 2.97
CA ALA A 14 9.06 8.57 2.19
C ALA A 14 10.17 7.77 2.86
N ARG A 15 10.34 7.92 4.18
CA ARG A 15 11.33 7.13 4.95
C ARG A 15 11.07 5.62 4.90
N LEU A 16 9.81 5.19 4.93
CA LEU A 16 9.43 3.78 4.77
C LEU A 16 9.62 3.32 3.33
N ALA A 17 9.22 4.16 2.37
CA ALA A 17 9.36 3.88 0.95
C ALA A 17 10.82 3.74 0.52
N ASP A 18 11.74 4.52 1.08
CA ASP A 18 13.18 4.43 0.80
C ASP A 18 13.78 3.08 1.23
N ARG A 19 13.14 2.37 2.16
CA ARG A 19 13.49 1.01 2.57
C ARG A 19 12.67 -0.08 1.86
N HIS A 20 11.77 0.31 0.96
CA HIS A 20 11.01 -0.64 0.17
C HIS A 20 11.81 -1.09 -1.06
N TYR A 21 11.81 -2.40 -1.36
CA TYR A 21 12.66 -2.99 -2.40
C TYR A 21 12.41 -2.47 -3.82
N ASN A 22 11.22 -1.95 -4.13
CA ASN A 22 10.89 -1.41 -5.45
C ASN A 22 11.16 0.10 -5.60
N ARG A 23 11.80 0.72 -4.60
CA ARG A 23 12.10 2.14 -4.62
C ARG A 23 13.03 2.50 -5.77
N GLN A 24 12.55 3.34 -6.70
CA GLN A 24 13.30 3.72 -7.91
C GLN A 24 14.49 4.64 -7.60
N LYS A 25 14.27 5.61 -6.70
CA LYS A 25 15.31 6.59 -6.32
C LYS A 25 15.18 6.92 -4.84
N ILE A 26 16.10 6.42 -4.04
CA ILE A 26 16.19 6.71 -2.61
C ILE A 26 16.40 8.21 -2.41
N GLY A 27 15.72 8.79 -1.40
CA GLY A 27 15.77 10.23 -1.11
C GLY A 27 14.96 11.12 -2.05
N SER A 28 14.30 10.56 -3.07
CA SER A 28 13.39 11.34 -3.90
C SER A 28 12.19 11.80 -3.06
N PRO A 29 11.77 13.08 -3.17
CA PRO A 29 10.64 13.60 -2.40
C PRO A 29 9.32 12.92 -2.74
N GLN A 30 9.16 12.36 -3.95
CA GLN A 30 7.99 11.60 -4.35
C GLN A 30 8.31 10.10 -4.46
N PHE A 31 7.49 9.27 -3.84
CA PHE A 31 7.67 7.83 -3.78
C PHE A 31 6.51 7.04 -4.41
N ALA A 32 5.38 7.69 -4.68
CA ALA A 32 4.25 7.07 -5.37
C ALA A 32 4.35 7.27 -6.89
N PRO A 33 3.79 6.36 -7.69
CA PRO A 33 3.73 6.50 -9.14
C PRO A 33 3.05 7.80 -9.58
N THR A 34 3.36 8.24 -10.79
CA THR A 34 2.63 9.34 -11.45
C THR A 34 1.19 8.91 -11.78
N GLY A 35 0.28 9.88 -11.90
CA GLY A 35 -1.14 9.63 -12.17
C GLY A 35 -1.99 9.52 -10.90
N SER A 36 -3.16 8.91 -11.03
CA SER A 36 -4.10 8.73 -9.92
C SER A 36 -3.56 7.70 -8.93
N CYS A 37 -3.31 8.14 -7.70
CA CYS A 37 -2.94 7.25 -6.61
C CYS A 37 -3.49 7.76 -5.29
N CYS A 38 -3.84 6.84 -4.39
CA CYS A 38 -4.05 7.15 -2.98
C CYS A 38 -2.89 6.64 -2.13
N VAL A 39 -2.56 7.39 -1.11
CA VAL A 39 -1.48 7.07 -0.17
C VAL A 39 -2.04 7.09 1.24
N PHE A 40 -1.77 6.05 2.00
CA PHE A 40 -2.11 5.97 3.41
C PHE A 40 -0.86 5.72 4.25
N VAL A 41 -0.86 6.28 5.45
CA VAL A 41 0.15 6.05 6.48
C VAL A 41 -0.56 5.70 7.77
N THR A 42 -0.06 4.74 8.53
CA THR A 42 -0.63 4.47 9.86
C THR A 42 -0.40 5.64 10.80
N ASP A 43 -1.30 5.82 11.76
CA ASP A 43 -1.21 6.85 12.81
C ASP A 43 0.14 6.82 13.55
N CYS A 44 0.69 5.65 13.79
CA CYS A 44 2.02 5.47 14.39
C CYS A 44 3.19 5.72 13.42
N GLY A 45 2.94 6.01 12.15
CA GLY A 45 3.98 6.29 11.14
C GLY A 45 4.87 5.09 10.76
N ARG A 46 4.50 3.85 11.13
CA ARG A 46 5.31 2.64 10.91
C ARG A 46 4.84 1.74 9.76
N ALA A 47 3.79 2.14 9.04
CA ALA A 47 3.40 1.49 7.79
C ALA A 47 2.91 2.51 6.79
N PHE A 48 3.11 2.20 5.50
CA PHE A 48 2.54 2.97 4.39
C PHE A 48 1.95 2.04 3.34
N TRP A 49 1.00 2.57 2.60
CA TRP A 49 0.31 1.91 1.51
C TRP A 49 0.12 2.85 0.34
N VAL A 50 0.31 2.36 -0.88
CA VAL A 50 0.03 3.09 -2.10
C VAL A 50 -0.80 2.22 -3.03
N THR A 51 -1.96 2.73 -3.45
CA THR A 51 -2.73 2.17 -4.56
C THR A 51 -2.72 3.14 -5.72
N SER A 52 -2.38 2.66 -6.90
CA SER A 52 -2.53 3.36 -8.16
C SER A 52 -3.79 2.91 -8.88
N ASN A 53 -4.46 3.85 -9.54
CA ASN A 53 -5.56 3.59 -10.47
C ASN A 53 -5.12 4.02 -11.88
N PRO A 54 -4.28 3.20 -12.56
CA PRO A 54 -3.74 3.56 -13.87
C PRO A 54 -4.80 3.45 -14.95
N LEU A 55 -4.71 4.30 -15.97
CA LEU A 55 -5.50 4.15 -17.19
C LEU A 55 -5.09 2.84 -17.89
N ALA A 56 -6.08 2.01 -18.23
CA ALA A 56 -5.85 0.67 -18.78
C ALA A 56 -4.99 0.69 -20.05
N GLU A 57 -5.10 1.70 -20.86
CA GLU A 57 -4.33 1.88 -22.10
C GLU A 57 -2.81 2.03 -21.90
N TRP A 58 -2.38 2.45 -20.69
CA TRP A 58 -0.97 2.60 -20.34
C TRP A 58 -0.39 1.39 -19.60
N VAL A 59 -1.23 0.40 -19.31
CA VAL A 59 -0.82 -0.79 -18.55
C VAL A 59 -0.35 -1.89 -19.49
N LYS A 60 0.86 -2.41 -19.23
CA LYS A 60 1.50 -3.44 -20.06
C LYS A 60 1.32 -4.88 -19.53
N HIS A 61 0.82 -5.05 -18.31
CA HIS A 61 0.57 -6.38 -17.74
C HIS A 61 -0.85 -6.88 -18.06
N ALA A 62 -1.11 -8.16 -17.80
CA ALA A 62 -2.38 -8.82 -18.16
C ALA A 62 -3.61 -8.29 -17.40
N TRP A 63 -3.42 -7.56 -16.31
CA TRP A 63 -4.50 -7.05 -15.44
C TRP A 63 -4.77 -5.56 -15.68
N ALA A 64 -4.76 -5.11 -16.93
CA ALA A 64 -5.10 -3.76 -17.30
C ALA A 64 -6.54 -3.42 -16.87
N GLY A 65 -6.72 -2.31 -16.16
CA GLY A 65 -8.00 -1.90 -15.57
C GLY A 65 -8.19 -2.28 -14.09
N ALA A 66 -7.32 -3.12 -13.52
CA ALA A 66 -7.30 -3.35 -12.07
C ALA A 66 -6.67 -2.16 -11.33
N TRP A 67 -7.06 -1.94 -10.08
CA TRP A 67 -6.24 -1.15 -9.16
C TRP A 67 -4.92 -1.87 -8.89
N VAL A 68 -3.85 -1.13 -8.67
CA VAL A 68 -2.53 -1.71 -8.40
C VAL A 68 -2.06 -1.29 -7.00
N CYS A 69 -1.91 -2.25 -6.09
CA CYS A 69 -1.13 -2.01 -4.88
C CYS A 69 0.34 -1.86 -5.29
N SER A 70 0.78 -0.62 -5.41
CA SER A 70 2.13 -0.27 -5.91
C SER A 70 3.20 -0.41 -4.84
N ALA A 71 2.84 -0.22 -3.58
CA ALA A 71 3.76 -0.39 -2.46
C ALA A 71 3.01 -0.61 -1.14
N PHE A 72 3.54 -1.52 -0.34
CA PHE A 72 3.15 -1.74 1.06
C PHE A 72 4.39 -2.10 1.86
N ARG A 73 4.59 -1.42 2.98
CA ARG A 73 5.60 -1.78 3.97
C ARG A 73 5.09 -1.50 5.36
N SER A 74 5.33 -2.42 6.27
CA SER A 74 5.05 -2.28 7.70
C SER A 74 6.29 -2.60 8.51
N GLU A 75 6.60 -1.75 9.48
CA GLU A 75 7.69 -1.90 10.45
C GLU A 75 7.09 -1.97 11.86
N GLY A 76 6.28 -3.02 12.10
CA GLY A 76 5.66 -3.24 13.40
C GLY A 76 4.44 -2.37 13.70
N ALA A 77 3.70 -1.93 12.67
CA ALA A 77 2.43 -1.21 12.84
C ALA A 77 1.25 -2.12 13.22
N GLY A 78 1.45 -3.44 13.24
CA GLY A 78 0.43 -4.44 13.52
C GLY A 78 0.56 -5.67 12.61
N VAL A 79 -0.45 -6.53 12.61
CA VAL A 79 -0.50 -7.70 11.74
C VAL A 79 -0.63 -7.25 10.29
N ALA A 80 0.36 -7.58 9.47
CA ALA A 80 0.47 -7.06 8.10
C ALA A 80 -0.72 -7.42 7.21
N SER A 81 -1.29 -8.63 7.33
CA SER A 81 -2.47 -9.02 6.55
C SER A 81 -3.73 -8.25 6.94
N GLU A 82 -3.88 -7.87 8.21
CA GLU A 82 -4.98 -7.00 8.66
C GLU A 82 -4.79 -5.57 8.15
N LEU A 83 -3.57 -5.06 8.20
CA LEU A 83 -3.24 -3.75 7.63
C LEU A 83 -3.57 -3.69 6.14
N ILE A 84 -3.24 -4.73 5.37
CA ILE A 84 -3.60 -4.82 3.95
C ILE A 84 -5.12 -4.79 3.77
N ARG A 85 -5.88 -5.58 4.54
CA ARG A 85 -7.36 -5.56 4.46
C ARG A 85 -7.94 -4.18 4.76
N GLU A 86 -7.47 -3.52 5.80
CA GLU A 86 -7.90 -2.16 6.13
C GLU A 86 -7.52 -1.15 5.03
N ALA A 87 -6.33 -1.29 4.41
CA ALA A 87 -5.92 -0.43 3.31
C ALA A 87 -6.76 -0.63 2.05
N VAL A 88 -7.18 -1.87 1.77
CA VAL A 88 -8.14 -2.16 0.69
C VAL A 88 -9.50 -1.51 0.99
N ALA A 89 -10.00 -1.60 2.22
CA ALA A 89 -11.23 -0.94 2.63
C ALA A 89 -11.16 0.58 2.47
N ALA A 90 -10.01 1.18 2.85
CA ALA A 90 -9.75 2.61 2.68
C ALA A 90 -9.63 3.00 1.19
N THR A 91 -9.02 2.15 0.37
CA THR A 91 -8.94 2.36 -1.09
C THR A 91 -10.32 2.36 -1.73
N ARG A 92 -11.21 1.44 -1.32
CA ARG A 92 -12.61 1.42 -1.77
C ARG A 92 -13.36 2.67 -1.35
N ALA A 93 -13.16 3.14 -0.13
CA ALA A 93 -13.79 4.39 0.32
C ALA A 93 -13.28 5.63 -0.46
N HIS A 94 -12.02 5.57 -0.93
CA HIS A 94 -11.40 6.66 -1.70
C HIS A 94 -11.84 6.67 -3.17
N TYR A 95 -11.85 5.51 -3.85
CA TYR A 95 -12.15 5.42 -5.28
C TYR A 95 -13.59 5.02 -5.59
N GLY A 96 -14.34 4.49 -4.64
CA GLY A 96 -15.68 3.94 -4.85
C GLY A 96 -15.66 2.47 -5.24
N ASP A 97 -16.57 2.08 -6.15
CA ASP A 97 -16.70 0.70 -6.57
C ASP A 97 -15.42 0.19 -7.25
N PRO A 98 -14.93 -1.00 -6.85
CA PRO A 98 -13.74 -1.56 -7.46
C PRO A 98 -14.00 -1.99 -8.92
N PRO A 99 -12.98 -1.91 -9.78
CA PRO A 99 -13.09 -2.41 -11.15
C PRO A 99 -13.31 -3.93 -11.16
N ALA A 100 -13.85 -4.47 -12.25
CA ALA A 100 -14.16 -5.91 -12.39
C ALA A 100 -12.96 -6.82 -12.09
N LEU A 101 -11.74 -6.38 -12.42
CA LEU A 101 -10.49 -7.10 -12.11
C LEU A 101 -10.00 -6.86 -10.68
N GLY A 102 -10.69 -6.04 -9.89
CA GLY A 102 -10.36 -5.76 -8.51
C GLY A 102 -9.02 -5.07 -8.32
N MET A 103 -8.19 -5.63 -7.47
CA MET A 103 -6.86 -5.11 -7.15
C MET A 103 -5.79 -6.18 -7.41
N VAL A 104 -4.65 -5.76 -7.97
CA VAL A 104 -3.48 -6.61 -8.17
C VAL A 104 -2.27 -6.06 -7.42
N THR A 105 -1.35 -6.94 -7.07
CA THR A 105 -0.02 -6.59 -6.57
C THR A 105 1.02 -7.56 -7.13
N PHE A 106 2.27 -7.13 -7.15
CA PHE A 106 3.37 -7.90 -7.70
C PHE A 106 4.48 -8.06 -6.67
N VAL A 107 4.96 -9.29 -6.49
CA VAL A 107 6.01 -9.63 -5.52
C VAL A 107 7.26 -10.12 -6.25
N ASP A 108 8.38 -9.47 -6.01
CA ASP A 108 9.68 -9.89 -6.50
C ASP A 108 10.30 -10.87 -5.50
N ARG A 109 10.23 -12.17 -5.81
CA ARG A 109 10.75 -13.24 -4.96
C ARG A 109 12.26 -13.15 -4.71
N SER A 110 13.00 -12.50 -5.61
CA SER A 110 14.44 -12.31 -5.45
C SER A 110 14.80 -11.23 -4.40
N LYS A 111 13.85 -10.36 -4.05
CA LYS A 111 14.06 -9.20 -3.16
C LYS A 111 13.28 -9.29 -1.85
N VAL A 112 12.35 -10.21 -1.74
CA VAL A 112 11.51 -10.39 -0.56
C VAL A 112 11.88 -11.69 0.14
N ARG A 113 11.96 -11.66 1.49
CA ARG A 113 12.16 -12.89 2.26
C ARG A 113 10.86 -13.68 2.34
N PRO A 114 10.91 -15.01 2.09
CA PRO A 114 9.74 -15.85 2.25
C PRO A 114 9.34 -16.01 3.71
N THR A 115 8.08 -16.31 3.94
CA THR A 115 7.59 -16.80 5.23
C THR A 115 7.62 -18.33 5.21
N MET A 116 8.12 -18.95 6.26
CA MET A 116 8.06 -20.40 6.41
C MET A 116 6.66 -20.83 6.86
N VAL A 117 5.95 -21.57 6.01
CA VAL A 117 4.61 -22.09 6.30
C VAL A 117 4.63 -23.61 6.14
N ARG A 118 4.44 -24.32 7.24
CA ARG A 118 4.48 -25.80 7.23
C ARG A 118 5.72 -26.39 6.55
N GLY A 119 6.90 -25.80 6.81
CA GLY A 119 8.16 -26.22 6.22
C GLY A 119 8.39 -25.82 4.75
N ARG A 120 7.55 -24.99 4.17
CA ARG A 120 7.69 -24.47 2.82
C ARG A 120 7.87 -22.96 2.80
N GLU A 121 8.68 -22.46 1.91
CA GLU A 121 8.84 -21.03 1.65
C GLU A 121 7.64 -20.49 0.88
N VAL A 122 7.04 -19.39 1.39
CA VAL A 122 5.88 -18.72 0.80
C VAL A 122 6.14 -17.22 0.78
N TRP A 123 6.28 -16.63 -0.41
CA TRP A 123 6.62 -15.21 -0.59
C TRP A 123 5.40 -14.29 -0.51
N ASP A 124 4.21 -14.83 -0.75
CA ASP A 124 2.95 -14.11 -0.82
C ASP A 124 2.04 -14.33 0.40
N TRP A 125 2.57 -14.96 1.46
CA TRP A 125 1.79 -15.37 2.64
C TRP A 125 0.94 -14.25 3.23
N THR A 126 1.50 -13.06 3.38
CA THR A 126 0.81 -11.90 3.95
C THR A 126 -0.39 -11.47 3.09
N TYR A 127 -0.22 -11.45 1.77
CA TYR A 127 -1.29 -11.13 0.84
C TYR A 127 -2.35 -12.22 0.78
N ARG A 128 -1.96 -13.51 0.78
CA ARG A 128 -2.93 -14.63 0.87
C ARG A 128 -3.77 -14.55 2.13
N ARG A 129 -3.14 -14.23 3.26
CA ARG A 129 -3.86 -13.99 4.52
C ARG A 129 -4.81 -12.80 4.45
N ALA A 130 -4.56 -11.83 3.59
CA ALA A 130 -5.44 -10.70 3.32
C ALA A 130 -6.56 -11.01 2.30
N GLY A 131 -6.54 -12.19 1.67
CA GLY A 131 -7.56 -12.64 0.73
C GLY A 131 -7.15 -12.62 -0.74
N PHE A 132 -5.92 -12.19 -1.05
CA PHE A 132 -5.39 -12.26 -2.41
C PHE A 132 -5.13 -13.71 -2.82
N VAL A 133 -5.28 -13.99 -4.09
CA VAL A 133 -4.96 -15.28 -4.72
C VAL A 133 -3.83 -15.14 -5.73
N ASP A 134 -3.02 -16.17 -5.85
CA ASP A 134 -1.98 -16.28 -6.87
C ASP A 134 -2.66 -16.45 -8.24
N VAL A 135 -2.31 -15.60 -9.18
CA VAL A 135 -2.82 -15.61 -10.57
C VAL A 135 -1.70 -15.77 -11.60
N GLY A 136 -0.54 -16.23 -11.16
CA GLY A 136 0.61 -16.53 -12.01
C GLY A 136 1.72 -15.49 -11.92
N GLU A 137 2.45 -15.32 -13.01
CA GLU A 137 3.61 -14.44 -13.05
C GLU A 137 3.52 -13.45 -14.21
N THR A 138 4.14 -12.30 -14.03
CA THR A 138 4.36 -11.35 -15.11
C THR A 138 5.44 -11.84 -16.06
N LYS A 139 5.54 -11.27 -17.27
CA LYS A 139 6.63 -11.56 -18.21
C LYS A 139 8.03 -11.32 -17.61
N GLY A 140 8.12 -10.45 -16.59
CA GLY A 140 9.36 -10.17 -15.87
C GLY A 140 9.62 -11.09 -14.66
N GLY A 141 8.81 -12.13 -14.43
CA GLY A 141 8.99 -13.11 -13.35
C GLY A 141 8.51 -12.65 -11.99
N LEU A 142 7.73 -11.57 -11.91
CA LEU A 142 7.09 -11.15 -10.66
C LEU A 142 5.87 -12.01 -10.40
N LEU A 143 5.72 -12.51 -9.18
CA LEU A 143 4.52 -13.19 -8.72
C LEU A 143 3.36 -12.21 -8.71
N ALA A 144 2.26 -12.54 -9.39
CA ALA A 144 1.06 -11.73 -9.47
C ALA A 144 -0.02 -12.26 -8.53
N LEU A 145 -0.55 -11.37 -7.71
CA LEU A 145 -1.60 -11.67 -6.75
C LEU A 145 -2.80 -10.76 -7.01
N GLN A 146 -4.00 -11.32 -6.97
CA GLN A 146 -5.24 -10.60 -7.26
C GLN A 146 -6.25 -10.75 -6.14
N LEU A 147 -6.96 -9.67 -5.83
CA LEU A 147 -8.10 -9.62 -4.93
C LEU A 147 -9.32 -9.14 -5.74
N LEU A 148 -10.26 -10.03 -5.99
CA LEU A 148 -11.48 -9.71 -6.72
C LEU A 148 -12.47 -8.91 -5.85
N PRO A 149 -13.40 -8.14 -6.45
CA PRO A 149 -14.35 -7.28 -5.73
C PRO A 149 -15.12 -8.00 -4.62
N ASP A 150 -15.58 -9.21 -4.86
CA ASP A 150 -16.38 -10.00 -3.91
C ASP A 150 -15.58 -10.45 -2.67
N ALA A 151 -14.26 -10.54 -2.79
CA ALA A 151 -13.36 -10.88 -1.68
C ALA A 151 -12.85 -9.65 -0.92
N MET A 152 -13.12 -8.45 -1.42
CA MET A 152 -12.69 -7.21 -0.76
C MET A 152 -13.54 -6.92 0.48
N PRO A 153 -12.93 -6.36 1.54
CA PRO A 153 -13.69 -5.86 2.68
C PRO A 153 -14.62 -4.70 2.26
N PRO A 154 -15.70 -4.43 3.00
CA PRO A 154 -16.55 -3.27 2.74
C PRO A 154 -15.75 -1.97 2.82
N PRO A 155 -16.17 -0.90 2.11
CA PRO A 155 -15.47 0.38 2.15
C PRO A 155 -15.50 0.97 3.55
N GLN A 156 -14.36 1.46 4.02
CA GLN A 156 -14.20 2.15 5.28
C GLN A 156 -13.17 3.25 5.12
N ALA A 157 -13.58 4.52 5.29
CA ALA A 157 -12.70 5.65 5.10
C ALA A 157 -11.48 5.62 6.04
N ALA A 158 -10.32 5.97 5.50
CA ALA A 158 -9.15 6.26 6.29
C ALA A 158 -9.41 7.51 7.17
N LEU A 159 -8.74 7.58 8.31
CA LEU A 159 -8.86 8.71 9.23
C LEU A 159 -8.22 9.97 8.59
N PRO A 160 -8.74 11.17 8.89
CA PRO A 160 -8.01 12.39 8.59
C PRO A 160 -6.68 12.36 9.36
N ARG A 161 -5.61 12.82 8.73
CA ARG A 161 -4.33 12.93 9.43
C ARG A 161 -4.41 14.06 10.44
N SER A 162 -4.30 13.74 11.72
CA SER A 162 -4.11 14.76 12.76
C SER A 162 -2.79 15.46 12.50
N MET A 163 -2.80 16.75 12.39
CA MET A 163 -1.59 17.60 12.38
C MET A 163 -1.00 17.59 13.80
N HIS A 164 -0.43 16.45 14.22
CA HIS A 164 0.32 16.37 15.47
C HIS A 164 1.73 16.91 15.21
N GLY A 165 1.99 18.11 15.76
CA GLY A 165 3.33 18.67 15.92
C GLY A 165 3.65 19.91 15.14
N SER A 166 2.83 20.98 15.27
CA SER A 166 3.48 22.28 15.45
C SER A 166 3.74 22.42 16.94
N PRO A 167 4.99 22.61 17.39
CA PRO A 167 5.20 23.12 18.74
C PRO A 167 4.50 24.49 18.78
N LEU A 168 3.51 24.65 19.65
CA LEU A 168 3.05 25.96 20.07
C LEU A 168 4.28 26.71 20.56
N PHE A 169 4.74 27.66 19.77
CA PHE A 169 5.64 28.68 20.26
C PHE A 169 4.85 29.43 21.34
N ASP A 170 5.11 29.06 22.58
CA ASP A 170 4.71 29.82 23.75
C ASP A 170 5.46 31.16 23.69
N PHE A 171 4.80 32.17 23.16
CA PHE A 171 5.24 33.54 23.30
C PHE A 171 4.95 33.94 24.74
N GLY A 172 5.87 33.58 25.64
CA GLY A 172 5.91 34.12 26.97
C GLY A 172 5.92 35.64 26.89
N VAL A 173 4.78 36.25 27.16
CA VAL A 173 4.69 37.68 27.41
C VAL A 173 5.36 37.92 28.77
N GLY A 174 6.63 38.32 28.71
CA GLY A 174 7.30 38.90 29.88
C GLY A 174 6.71 40.27 30.20
N GLY A 175 6.11 40.35 31.35
CA GLY A 175 5.82 41.60 32.00
C GLY A 175 7.00 42.06 32.87
#